data_93455f0e042663edfff1e68d27d4ab7c
#
_entry.id   93455f0e042663edfff1e68d27d4ab7c
#
_cell.length_a   1.000
_cell.length_b   1.000
_cell.length_c   1.000
_cell.angle_alpha   90.00
_cell.angle_beta   90.00
_cell.angle_gamma   90.00
#
_symmetry.space_group_name_H-M   'P 1'
#
loop_
_entity.id
_entity.type
_entity.pdbx_description
1 polymer ?
#
loop_
_entity_poly.entity_id
_entity_poly.type
_entity_poly.pdbx_seq_one_letter_code
_entity_poly.pdbx_strand_id
1 'polypeptide(L)'
;MKIDLEKLRKSGRISATALAHGRKMIEPGRRLEEIQLAVEAKIREMGGEQAFPAQTSRNHIAAHYCSPPGDATEAQAGDIIKLDCGTHVDGWVTDNATTVDLRDGDDSLLLMSSKMALENAIALMGPGVSLTEIGRTVESTITQLGFQPVRNLCGHGVARYTIHCAPSVPNYDDPKAARLRANQTIACEPFASDGKGMIAEDGKGEVFMLRRGVKAKDSLPKDIFDAMEASERLPFARRDMVRWLGTDMRCEEAIKVLHKKKLIDNYPPLCEKPGVRIAQFEHTIFISENGPEVMTRLPE
;
A
#
# COMPACT_ATOMS: atom_id res chain seq x y z
N MET A 1 -18.80 -6.75 12.86
CA MET A 1 -18.50 -5.57 13.72
C MET A 1 -18.99 -4.33 12.99
N LYS A 2 -19.62 -3.39 13.67
CA LYS A 2 -20.06 -2.13 13.04
C LYS A 2 -18.83 -1.26 12.76
N ILE A 3 -18.75 -0.65 11.58
CA ILE A 3 -17.65 0.26 11.21
C ILE A 3 -17.78 1.56 12.02
N ASP A 4 -16.68 1.99 12.60
CA ASP A 4 -16.56 3.31 13.23
C ASP A 4 -16.12 4.32 12.17
N LEU A 5 -17.10 4.97 11.54
CA LEU A 5 -16.86 5.92 10.46
C LEU A 5 -16.09 7.16 10.90
N GLU A 6 -16.21 7.58 12.14
CA GLU A 6 -15.47 8.74 12.64
C GLU A 6 -13.97 8.45 12.66
N LYS A 7 -13.59 7.29 13.23
CA LYS A 7 -12.19 6.85 13.25
C LYS A 7 -11.67 6.54 11.86
N LEU A 8 -12.48 5.92 10.99
CA LEU A 8 -12.11 5.65 9.60
C LEU A 8 -11.85 6.95 8.81
N ARG A 9 -12.73 7.95 8.93
CA ARG A 9 -12.53 9.28 8.34
C ARG A 9 -11.31 10.00 8.91
N LYS A 10 -11.05 9.88 10.23
CA LYS A 10 -9.85 10.43 10.85
C LYS A 10 -8.61 9.76 10.28
N SER A 11 -8.58 8.42 10.19
CA SER A 11 -7.50 7.66 9.57
C SER A 11 -7.24 8.13 8.14
N GLY A 12 -8.29 8.24 7.31
CA GLY A 12 -8.18 8.70 5.92
C GLY A 12 -7.60 10.10 5.77
N ARG A 13 -8.02 11.05 6.60
CA ARG A 13 -7.45 12.42 6.59
C ARG A 13 -5.95 12.41 6.97
N ILE A 14 -5.57 11.62 7.95
CA ILE A 14 -4.17 11.47 8.36
C ILE A 14 -3.36 10.87 7.22
N SER A 15 -3.84 9.76 6.62
CA SER A 15 -3.20 9.10 5.47
C SER A 15 -3.00 10.06 4.31
N ALA A 16 -4.04 10.75 3.87
CA ALA A 16 -3.97 11.70 2.77
C ALA A 16 -2.99 12.86 3.03
N THR A 17 -2.96 13.38 4.28
CA THR A 17 -2.04 14.46 4.66
C THR A 17 -0.59 13.97 4.70
N ALA A 18 -0.34 12.78 5.25
CA ALA A 18 0.99 12.19 5.31
C ALA A 18 1.52 11.84 3.92
N LEU A 19 0.67 11.29 3.04
CA LEU A 19 1.00 11.02 1.65
C LEU A 19 1.37 12.30 0.90
N ALA A 20 0.57 13.36 1.04
CA ALA A 20 0.84 14.66 0.41
C ALA A 20 2.13 15.32 0.95
N HIS A 21 2.45 15.10 2.24
CA HIS A 21 3.72 15.54 2.83
C HIS A 21 4.90 14.81 2.17
N GLY A 22 4.88 13.48 2.13
CA GLY A 22 5.94 12.66 1.53
C GLY A 22 6.09 12.91 0.03
N ARG A 23 4.97 13.09 -0.71
CA ARG A 23 4.99 13.42 -2.14
C ARG A 23 5.82 14.67 -2.43
N LYS A 24 5.74 15.72 -1.61
CA LYS A 24 6.51 16.97 -1.77
C LYS A 24 8.01 16.79 -1.54
N MET A 25 8.42 15.70 -0.88
CA MET A 25 9.81 15.38 -0.64
C MET A 25 10.45 14.59 -1.78
N ILE A 26 9.65 14.06 -2.72
CA ILE A 26 10.15 13.28 -3.86
C ILE A 26 10.80 14.26 -4.86
N GLU A 27 12.11 14.35 -4.81
CA GLU A 27 12.95 15.17 -5.69
C GLU A 27 14.29 14.45 -5.94
N PRO A 28 14.98 14.70 -7.05
CA PRO A 28 16.30 14.11 -7.30
C PRO A 28 17.29 14.36 -6.16
N GLY A 29 18.02 13.33 -5.74
CA GLY A 29 18.97 13.36 -4.63
C GLY A 29 18.35 13.10 -3.25
N ARG A 30 17.03 13.03 -3.12
CA ARG A 30 16.38 12.68 -1.85
C ARG A 30 16.46 11.18 -1.59
N ARG A 31 16.93 10.77 -0.41
CA ARG A 31 16.96 9.37 -0.01
C ARG A 31 15.52 8.83 0.18
N LEU A 32 15.27 7.63 -0.35
CA LEU A 32 13.95 7.01 -0.25
C LEU A 32 13.56 6.70 1.20
N GLU A 33 14.53 6.30 2.03
CA GLU A 33 14.34 6.08 3.46
C GLU A 33 13.85 7.35 4.18
N GLU A 34 14.42 8.52 3.85
CA GLU A 34 14.00 9.80 4.46
C GLU A 34 12.54 10.12 4.16
N ILE A 35 12.08 9.87 2.93
CA ILE A 35 10.68 10.06 2.53
C ILE A 35 9.76 9.15 3.35
N GLN A 36 10.09 7.85 3.44
CA GLN A 36 9.32 6.87 4.19
C GLN A 36 9.20 7.25 5.67
N LEU A 37 10.33 7.57 6.30
CA LEU A 37 10.38 7.96 7.71
C LEU A 37 9.60 9.26 7.98
N ALA A 38 9.65 10.24 7.07
CA ALA A 38 8.89 11.49 7.19
C ALA A 38 7.38 11.25 7.11
N VAL A 39 6.92 10.37 6.21
CA VAL A 39 5.51 9.96 6.11
C VAL A 39 5.05 9.30 7.41
N GLU A 40 5.81 8.34 7.92
CA GLU A 40 5.49 7.63 9.17
C GLU A 40 5.51 8.57 10.39
N ALA A 41 6.46 9.51 10.44
CA ALA A 41 6.50 10.54 11.48
C ALA A 41 5.27 11.45 11.41
N LYS A 42 4.85 11.83 10.21
CA LYS A 42 3.64 12.66 10.00
C LYS A 42 2.37 11.97 10.41
N ILE A 43 2.23 10.67 10.15
CA ILE A 43 1.10 9.85 10.63
C ILE A 43 1.02 9.90 12.15
N ARG A 44 2.15 9.67 12.86
CA ARG A 44 2.20 9.69 14.33
C ARG A 44 1.96 11.09 14.92
N GLU A 45 2.52 12.13 14.30
CA GLU A 45 2.31 13.54 14.71
C GLU A 45 0.81 13.89 14.71
N MET A 46 0.04 13.36 13.77
CA MET A 46 -1.39 13.61 13.64
C MET A 46 -2.27 12.69 14.51
N GLY A 47 -1.65 11.82 15.31
CA GLY A 47 -2.34 10.89 16.22
C GLY A 47 -2.98 9.69 15.51
N GLY A 48 -2.36 9.23 14.44
CA GLY A 48 -2.56 7.93 13.81
C GLY A 48 -1.38 7.00 14.06
N GLU A 49 -1.53 5.75 13.65
CA GLU A 49 -0.46 4.74 13.62
C GLU A 49 -0.33 4.19 12.19
N GLN A 50 0.86 3.71 11.81
CA GLN A 50 1.05 3.09 10.51
C GLN A 50 0.31 1.74 10.44
N ALA A 51 -0.50 1.55 9.41
CA ALA A 51 -1.14 0.25 9.14
C ALA A 51 -0.17 -0.72 8.43
N PHE A 52 0.81 -0.18 7.74
CA PHE A 52 2.00 -0.86 7.21
C PHE A 52 3.11 0.19 6.99
N PRO A 53 4.38 -0.24 6.85
CA PRO A 53 5.50 0.67 6.62
C PRO A 53 5.34 1.44 5.32
N ALA A 54 5.63 2.74 5.32
CA ALA A 54 5.62 3.53 4.09
C ALA A 54 6.62 2.95 3.06
N GLN A 55 6.25 2.96 1.79
CA GLN A 55 6.97 2.36 0.68
C GLN A 55 7.24 3.38 -0.43
N THR A 56 8.39 3.26 -1.10
CA THR A 56 8.80 4.13 -2.21
C THR A 56 9.33 3.29 -3.36
N SER A 57 8.43 2.74 -4.16
CA SER A 57 8.76 1.82 -5.25
C SER A 57 9.17 2.58 -6.52
N ARG A 58 10.40 2.35 -7.05
CA ARG A 58 10.95 3.03 -8.23
C ARG A 58 10.70 2.28 -9.51
N ASN A 59 10.38 2.99 -10.57
CA ASN A 59 10.37 2.52 -11.96
C ASN A 59 9.59 1.22 -12.14
N HIS A 60 10.28 0.12 -12.42
CA HIS A 60 9.72 -1.22 -12.66
C HIS A 60 9.28 -1.96 -11.38
N ILE A 61 9.62 -1.45 -10.22
CA ILE A 61 9.12 -1.95 -8.94
C ILE A 61 7.71 -1.40 -8.76
N ALA A 62 6.71 -2.26 -8.78
CA ALA A 62 5.31 -1.87 -8.64
C ALA A 62 4.98 -1.47 -7.19
N ALA A 63 5.37 -2.31 -6.22
CA ALA A 63 5.03 -2.17 -4.81
C ALA A 63 6.07 -2.84 -3.90
N HIS A 64 5.90 -2.69 -2.59
CA HIS A 64 6.63 -3.35 -1.50
C HIS A 64 8.09 -2.94 -1.32
N TYR A 65 8.60 -1.93 -2.05
CA TYR A 65 9.94 -1.45 -1.75
C TYR A 65 9.93 -0.60 -0.48
N CYS A 66 10.48 -1.18 0.57
CA CYS A 66 10.69 -0.55 1.86
C CYS A 66 12.20 -0.50 2.13
N SER A 67 12.73 0.69 2.36
CA SER A 67 14.16 0.89 2.62
C SER A 67 14.60 0.16 3.89
N PRO A 68 15.68 -0.64 3.84
CA PRO A 68 16.33 -1.13 5.05
C PRO A 68 16.94 0.02 5.85
N PRO A 69 17.24 -0.17 7.14
CA PRO A 69 17.91 0.84 7.94
C PRO A 69 19.23 1.30 7.30
N GLY A 70 19.38 2.62 7.10
CA GLY A 70 20.58 3.21 6.50
C GLY A 70 20.67 3.09 4.98
N ASP A 71 19.57 2.78 4.30
CA ASP A 71 19.51 2.72 2.83
C ASP A 71 19.96 4.03 2.20
N ALA A 72 20.99 3.95 1.36
CA ALA A 72 21.54 5.10 0.62
C ALA A 72 20.86 5.33 -0.74
N THR A 73 19.82 4.56 -1.08
CA THR A 73 19.10 4.69 -2.35
C THR A 73 18.42 6.06 -2.43
N GLU A 74 18.73 6.80 -3.48
CA GLU A 74 18.19 8.13 -3.75
C GLU A 74 17.26 8.13 -4.97
N ALA A 75 16.29 9.02 -4.95
CA ALA A 75 15.51 9.36 -6.14
C ALA A 75 16.43 10.01 -7.19
N GLN A 76 16.29 9.60 -8.45
CA GLN A 76 17.10 10.10 -9.56
C GLN A 76 16.25 10.93 -10.53
N ALA A 77 16.87 11.87 -11.22
CA ALA A 77 16.20 12.54 -12.33
C ALA A 77 15.76 11.50 -13.37
N GLY A 78 14.50 11.56 -13.76
CA GLY A 78 13.89 10.59 -14.69
C GLY A 78 13.26 9.36 -14.05
N ASP A 79 13.35 9.19 -12.73
CA ASP A 79 12.62 8.13 -12.02
C ASP A 79 11.11 8.39 -12.00
N ILE A 80 10.37 7.32 -11.96
CA ILE A 80 8.97 7.30 -11.56
C ILE A 80 8.86 6.61 -10.19
N ILE A 81 8.28 7.28 -9.20
CA ILE A 81 8.27 6.82 -7.80
C ILE A 81 6.84 6.73 -7.30
N LYS A 82 6.42 5.51 -6.93
CA LYS A 82 5.18 5.25 -6.19
C LYS A 82 5.48 5.42 -4.71
N LEU A 83 4.77 6.32 -4.06
CA LEU A 83 4.73 6.47 -2.61
C LEU A 83 3.41 5.90 -2.12
N ASP A 84 3.49 4.97 -1.20
CA ASP A 84 2.37 4.22 -0.66
C ASP A 84 2.43 4.20 0.86
N CYS A 85 1.32 4.46 1.55
CA CYS A 85 1.25 4.45 3.00
C CYS A 85 -0.12 4.06 3.54
N GLY A 86 -0.11 3.20 4.54
CA GLY A 86 -1.28 2.83 5.31
C GLY A 86 -1.31 3.50 6.68
N THR A 87 -2.48 3.93 7.08
CA THR A 87 -2.72 4.54 8.39
C THR A 87 -3.84 3.81 9.11
N HIS A 88 -3.81 3.80 10.44
CA HIS A 88 -4.99 3.44 11.22
C HIS A 88 -5.20 4.34 12.44
N VAL A 89 -6.45 4.41 12.88
CA VAL A 89 -6.87 4.99 14.16
C VAL A 89 -7.66 3.92 14.89
N ASP A 90 -7.13 3.41 15.99
CA ASP A 90 -7.72 2.28 16.73
C ASP A 90 -8.03 1.08 15.81
N GLY A 91 -7.09 0.76 14.93
CA GLY A 91 -7.19 -0.33 13.97
C GLY A 91 -8.06 -0.07 12.73
N TRP A 92 -8.77 1.03 12.62
CA TRP A 92 -9.53 1.40 11.42
C TRP A 92 -8.58 1.84 10.32
N VAL A 93 -8.28 0.89 9.45
CA VAL A 93 -7.24 0.99 8.42
C VAL A 93 -7.73 1.81 7.22
N THR A 94 -6.83 2.64 6.71
CA THR A 94 -6.92 3.25 5.37
C THR A 94 -5.61 3.07 4.64
N ASP A 95 -5.68 2.88 3.33
CA ASP A 95 -4.62 2.65 2.37
C ASP A 95 -4.63 3.74 1.31
N ASN A 96 -3.47 4.21 0.87
CA ASN A 96 -3.41 5.35 -0.03
C ASN A 96 -2.05 5.45 -0.73
N ALA A 97 -2.06 5.58 -2.06
CA ALA A 97 -0.85 5.73 -2.85
C ALA A 97 -0.94 6.84 -3.90
N THR A 98 0.23 7.36 -4.27
CA THR A 98 0.42 8.33 -5.34
C THR A 98 1.72 8.05 -6.10
N THR A 99 1.78 8.50 -7.35
CA THR A 99 3.00 8.43 -8.15
C THR A 99 3.50 9.82 -8.50
N VAL A 100 4.83 9.98 -8.52
CA VAL A 100 5.55 11.16 -9.02
C VAL A 100 6.44 10.73 -10.17
N ASP A 101 6.36 11.42 -11.30
CA ASP A 101 7.25 11.24 -12.45
C ASP A 101 8.27 12.39 -12.47
N LEU A 102 9.53 12.09 -12.17
CA LEU A 102 10.63 13.10 -12.13
C LEU A 102 11.19 13.42 -13.52
N ARG A 103 10.63 12.84 -14.58
CA ARG A 103 10.97 13.11 -15.98
C ARG A 103 9.93 13.96 -16.68
N ASP A 104 8.68 13.45 -16.71
CA ASP A 104 7.58 14.03 -17.51
C ASP A 104 6.60 14.86 -16.64
N GLY A 105 6.77 14.82 -15.31
CA GLY A 105 5.92 15.53 -14.36
C GLY A 105 4.52 14.92 -14.22
N ASP A 106 3.61 15.69 -13.66
CA ASP A 106 2.24 15.24 -13.37
C ASP A 106 1.37 15.03 -14.62
N ASP A 107 1.77 15.58 -15.76
CA ASP A 107 1.08 15.44 -17.06
C ASP A 107 1.51 14.18 -17.84
N SER A 108 2.36 13.34 -17.26
CA SER A 108 2.75 12.06 -17.82
C SER A 108 1.53 11.20 -18.14
N LEU A 109 1.40 10.74 -19.38
CA LEU A 109 0.28 9.87 -19.81
C LEU A 109 0.19 8.58 -18.98
N LEU A 110 1.32 8.06 -18.52
CA LEU A 110 1.35 6.88 -17.66
C LEU A 110 0.70 7.17 -16.30
N LEU A 111 1.01 8.30 -15.67
CA LEU A 111 0.36 8.73 -14.43
C LEU A 111 -1.14 8.96 -14.65
N MET A 112 -1.47 9.70 -15.71
CA MET A 112 -2.87 9.98 -16.07
C MET A 112 -3.67 8.69 -16.25
N SER A 113 -3.09 7.64 -16.87
CA SER A 113 -3.80 6.39 -17.12
C SER A 113 -4.23 5.68 -15.84
N SER A 114 -3.35 5.59 -14.83
CA SER A 114 -3.69 5.02 -13.53
C SER A 114 -4.65 5.91 -12.74
N LYS A 115 -4.41 7.23 -12.72
CA LYS A 115 -5.26 8.19 -12.00
C LYS A 115 -6.68 8.24 -12.55
N MET A 116 -6.84 8.32 -13.88
CA MET A 116 -8.15 8.30 -14.52
C MET A 116 -8.86 6.96 -14.30
N ALA A 117 -8.13 5.84 -14.36
CA ALA A 117 -8.70 4.53 -14.06
C ALA A 117 -9.26 4.45 -12.64
N LEU A 118 -8.56 5.01 -11.65
CA LEU A 118 -9.03 5.11 -10.27
C LEU A 118 -10.31 5.95 -10.18
N GLU A 119 -10.32 7.15 -10.74
CA GLU A 119 -11.49 8.03 -10.67
C GLU A 119 -12.71 7.42 -11.39
N ASN A 120 -12.52 6.81 -12.57
CA ASN A 120 -13.59 6.13 -13.30
C ASN A 120 -14.11 4.91 -12.54
N ALA A 121 -13.23 4.14 -11.87
CA ALA A 121 -13.63 3.04 -11.02
C ALA A 121 -14.47 3.51 -9.83
N ILE A 122 -14.03 4.56 -9.12
CA ILE A 122 -14.74 5.15 -7.98
C ILE A 122 -16.13 5.64 -8.38
N ALA A 123 -16.25 6.28 -9.54
CA ALA A 123 -17.53 6.81 -10.03
C ALA A 123 -18.60 5.73 -10.26
N LEU A 124 -18.19 4.48 -10.48
CA LEU A 124 -19.10 3.34 -10.64
C LEU A 124 -19.45 2.66 -9.31
N MET A 125 -18.66 2.88 -8.25
CA MET A 125 -18.80 2.11 -7.01
C MET A 125 -20.13 2.38 -6.31
N GLY A 126 -20.72 1.31 -5.80
CA GLY A 126 -21.94 1.36 -5.00
C GLY A 126 -22.38 -0.04 -4.60
N PRO A 127 -23.35 -0.17 -3.67
CA PRO A 127 -23.88 -1.45 -3.28
C PRO A 127 -24.47 -2.23 -4.48
N GLY A 128 -24.07 -3.49 -4.65
CA GLY A 128 -24.55 -4.36 -5.73
C GLY A 128 -23.75 -4.27 -7.03
N VAL A 129 -22.88 -3.26 -7.21
CA VAL A 129 -22.04 -3.12 -8.40
C VAL A 129 -21.06 -4.29 -8.50
N SER A 130 -20.90 -4.83 -9.71
CA SER A 130 -19.98 -5.95 -9.97
C SER A 130 -18.53 -5.43 -10.01
N LEU A 131 -17.64 -6.11 -9.29
CA LEU A 131 -16.20 -5.83 -9.39
C LEU A 131 -15.62 -6.21 -10.74
N THR A 132 -16.27 -7.11 -11.51
CA THR A 132 -15.98 -7.34 -12.94
C THR A 132 -16.14 -6.06 -13.76
N GLU A 133 -17.22 -5.32 -13.54
CA GLU A 133 -17.51 -4.07 -14.24
C GLU A 133 -16.49 -2.99 -13.88
N ILE A 134 -16.11 -2.90 -12.62
CA ILE A 134 -15.05 -2.01 -12.13
C ILE A 134 -13.72 -2.37 -12.79
N GLY A 135 -13.32 -3.65 -12.77
CA GLY A 135 -12.07 -4.10 -13.39
C GLY A 135 -12.03 -3.86 -14.90
N ARG A 136 -13.15 -4.08 -15.59
CA ARG A 136 -13.28 -3.76 -17.02
C ARG A 136 -13.09 -2.26 -17.29
N THR A 137 -13.60 -1.41 -16.42
CA THR A 137 -13.43 0.05 -16.52
C THR A 137 -11.99 0.47 -16.30
N VAL A 138 -11.31 -0.12 -15.30
CA VAL A 138 -9.88 0.09 -15.06
C VAL A 138 -9.07 -0.33 -16.30
N GLU A 139 -9.27 -1.55 -16.79
CA GLU A 139 -8.57 -2.08 -17.96
C GLU A 139 -8.78 -1.22 -19.20
N SER A 140 -10.03 -0.88 -19.50
CA SER A 140 -10.36 -0.07 -20.69
C SER A 140 -9.74 1.33 -20.62
N THR A 141 -9.75 1.97 -19.45
CA THR A 141 -9.17 3.30 -19.27
C THR A 141 -7.64 3.26 -19.49
N ILE A 142 -6.96 2.30 -18.90
CA ILE A 142 -5.49 2.16 -19.03
C ILE A 142 -5.10 1.83 -20.46
N THR A 143 -5.81 0.87 -21.10
CA THR A 143 -5.48 0.42 -22.46
C THR A 143 -5.77 1.46 -23.54
N GLN A 144 -6.82 2.29 -23.37
CA GLN A 144 -7.11 3.41 -24.27
C GLN A 144 -5.99 4.45 -24.31
N LEU A 145 -5.22 4.59 -23.25
CA LEU A 145 -4.05 5.48 -23.17
C LEU A 145 -2.74 4.80 -23.59
N GLY A 146 -2.81 3.55 -24.08
CA GLY A 146 -1.67 2.80 -24.66
C GLY A 146 -0.84 2.03 -23.64
N PHE A 147 -1.32 1.85 -22.41
CA PHE A 147 -0.65 1.11 -21.36
C PHE A 147 -1.31 -0.22 -21.03
N GLN A 148 -0.69 -1.02 -20.18
CA GLN A 148 -1.23 -2.29 -19.71
C GLN A 148 -1.58 -2.20 -18.21
N PRO A 149 -2.77 -2.68 -17.78
CA PRO A 149 -3.03 -2.87 -16.37
C PRO A 149 -2.15 -3.98 -15.81
N VAL A 150 -1.67 -3.84 -14.58
CA VAL A 150 -0.97 -4.96 -13.92
C VAL A 150 -2.01 -5.97 -13.45
N ARG A 151 -2.08 -7.13 -14.13
CA ARG A 151 -3.16 -8.11 -13.98
C ARG A 151 -3.06 -8.98 -12.73
N ASN A 152 -1.88 -9.15 -12.19
CA ASN A 152 -1.65 -9.96 -10.99
C ASN A 152 -1.41 -9.14 -9.72
N LEU A 153 -1.83 -7.86 -9.75
CA LEU A 153 -2.13 -7.03 -8.59
C LEU A 153 -3.61 -6.64 -8.60
N CYS A 154 -4.16 -6.42 -7.45
CA CYS A 154 -5.55 -6.03 -7.29
C CYS A 154 -5.74 -5.22 -6.02
N GLY A 155 -6.68 -4.32 -6.02
CA GLY A 155 -7.20 -3.74 -4.79
C GLY A 155 -7.88 -4.80 -3.91
N HIS A 156 -8.21 -4.44 -2.70
CA HIS A 156 -8.66 -5.39 -1.67
C HIS A 156 -9.64 -4.76 -0.67
N GLY A 157 -10.34 -5.60 0.07
CA GLY A 157 -11.04 -5.17 1.27
C GLY A 157 -10.05 -4.79 2.36
N VAL A 158 -10.41 -3.78 3.17
CA VAL A 158 -9.73 -3.43 4.41
C VAL A 158 -10.70 -3.50 5.58
N ALA A 159 -10.18 -3.85 6.76
CA ALA A 159 -11.01 -3.96 7.96
C ALA A 159 -10.19 -3.57 9.20
N ARG A 160 -10.84 -3.57 10.36
CA ARG A 160 -10.16 -3.24 11.61
C ARG A 160 -8.98 -4.20 11.85
N TYR A 161 -7.75 -3.67 11.99
CA TYR A 161 -6.48 -4.39 12.10
C TYR A 161 -6.27 -5.45 10.99
N THR A 162 -6.77 -5.15 9.79
CA THR A 162 -6.63 -6.07 8.66
C THR A 162 -6.45 -5.27 7.38
N ILE A 163 -5.25 -5.37 6.81
CA ILE A 163 -4.90 -4.63 5.60
C ILE A 163 -5.49 -5.32 4.35
N HIS A 164 -5.45 -6.63 4.28
CA HIS A 164 -5.95 -7.38 3.14
C HIS A 164 -7.06 -8.35 3.56
N CYS A 165 -8.27 -8.16 3.04
CA CYS A 165 -9.37 -9.09 3.14
C CYS A 165 -10.22 -9.08 1.85
N ALA A 166 -11.20 -9.97 1.79
CA ALA A 166 -12.16 -9.95 0.68
C ALA A 166 -13.03 -8.66 0.69
N PRO A 167 -13.43 -8.18 -0.49
CA PRO A 167 -13.21 -8.74 -1.81
C PRO A 167 -11.88 -8.29 -2.43
N SER A 168 -11.39 -9.02 -3.47
CA SER A 168 -10.38 -8.49 -4.38
C SER A 168 -11.04 -7.56 -5.39
N VAL A 169 -10.39 -6.42 -5.69
CA VAL A 169 -10.81 -5.41 -6.67
C VAL A 169 -9.88 -5.51 -7.88
N PRO A 170 -10.26 -6.19 -8.97
CA PRO A 170 -9.36 -6.47 -10.07
C PRO A 170 -9.04 -5.23 -10.90
N ASN A 171 -7.85 -5.22 -11.51
CA ASN A 171 -7.42 -4.21 -12.48
C ASN A 171 -7.77 -4.58 -13.93
N TYR A 172 -8.54 -5.63 -14.15
CA TYR A 172 -8.95 -6.15 -15.46
C TYR A 172 -10.33 -6.78 -15.40
N ASP A 173 -10.90 -7.11 -16.56
CA ASP A 173 -12.20 -7.78 -16.70
C ASP A 173 -12.13 -9.22 -16.17
N ASP A 174 -12.34 -9.38 -14.85
CA ASP A 174 -12.42 -10.69 -14.19
C ASP A 174 -13.89 -11.14 -14.07
N PRO A 175 -14.32 -12.14 -14.85
CA PRO A 175 -15.71 -12.61 -14.84
C PRO A 175 -16.13 -13.29 -13.53
N LYS A 176 -15.17 -13.62 -12.66
CA LYS A 176 -15.42 -14.29 -11.36
C LYS A 176 -15.42 -13.32 -10.18
N ALA A 177 -15.22 -12.03 -10.42
CA ALA A 177 -15.15 -11.04 -9.36
C ALA A 177 -16.51 -10.91 -8.61
N ALA A 178 -16.42 -10.60 -7.32
CA ALA A 178 -17.56 -10.44 -6.43
C ALA A 178 -18.35 -9.16 -6.74
N ARG A 179 -19.40 -8.90 -5.94
CA ARG A 179 -20.14 -7.64 -5.95
C ARG A 179 -19.85 -6.86 -4.67
N LEU A 180 -19.83 -5.54 -4.80
CA LEU A 180 -19.71 -4.63 -3.67
C LEU A 180 -20.97 -4.74 -2.77
N ARG A 181 -20.74 -4.60 -1.47
CA ARG A 181 -21.80 -4.59 -0.47
C ARG A 181 -21.79 -3.27 0.28
N ALA A 182 -22.96 -2.84 0.74
CA ALA A 182 -23.01 -1.72 1.67
C ALA A 182 -22.25 -2.02 2.98
N ASN A 183 -21.76 -1.00 3.63
CA ASN A 183 -21.02 -1.08 4.88
C ASN A 183 -19.73 -1.92 4.80
N GLN A 184 -19.00 -1.81 3.70
CA GLN A 184 -17.64 -2.35 3.55
C GLN A 184 -16.65 -1.27 3.15
N THR A 185 -15.38 -1.48 3.44
CA THR A 185 -14.28 -0.61 3.06
C THR A 185 -13.34 -1.37 2.14
N ILE A 186 -12.92 -0.72 1.06
CA ILE A 186 -12.01 -1.29 0.06
C ILE A 186 -10.88 -0.31 -0.26
N ALA A 187 -9.73 -0.85 -0.62
CA ALA A 187 -8.65 -0.16 -1.33
C ALA A 187 -8.83 -0.41 -2.82
N CYS A 188 -8.82 0.65 -3.61
CA CYS A 188 -8.85 0.58 -5.08
C CYS A 188 -7.57 1.20 -5.61
N GLU A 189 -6.76 0.40 -6.29
CA GLU A 189 -5.37 0.71 -6.65
C GLU A 189 -5.03 0.26 -8.08
N PRO A 190 -5.49 0.96 -9.09
CA PRO A 190 -5.09 0.67 -10.46
C PRO A 190 -3.59 0.87 -10.67
N PHE A 191 -2.92 -0.17 -11.18
CA PHE A 191 -1.53 -0.11 -11.64
C PHE A 191 -1.48 -0.09 -13.15
N ALA A 192 -0.85 0.92 -13.72
CA ALA A 192 -0.58 1.04 -15.15
C ALA A 192 0.90 0.83 -15.46
N SER A 193 1.22 0.03 -16.48
CA SER A 193 2.57 -0.30 -16.91
C SER A 193 2.79 0.02 -18.37
N ASP A 194 3.96 0.54 -18.74
CA ASP A 194 4.42 0.62 -20.15
C ASP A 194 5.05 -0.69 -20.64
N GLY A 195 5.06 -1.73 -19.79
CA GLY A 195 5.53 -3.08 -20.11
C GLY A 195 4.40 -4.05 -20.42
N LYS A 196 4.47 -5.25 -19.82
CA LYS A 196 3.49 -6.34 -20.05
C LYS A 196 2.34 -6.37 -19.04
N GLY A 197 2.44 -5.62 -17.94
CA GLY A 197 1.47 -5.65 -16.87
C GLY A 197 1.48 -6.95 -16.07
N MET A 198 2.65 -7.55 -15.86
CA MET A 198 2.84 -8.77 -15.07
C MET A 198 4.06 -8.63 -14.17
N ILE A 199 3.87 -8.77 -12.88
CA ILE A 199 4.94 -8.65 -11.87
C ILE A 199 5.29 -10.00 -11.24
N ALA A 200 6.49 -10.07 -10.68
CA ALA A 200 6.97 -11.17 -9.84
C ALA A 200 7.72 -10.62 -8.64
N GLU A 201 7.83 -11.42 -7.59
CA GLU A 201 8.70 -11.10 -6.46
C GLU A 201 10.16 -11.10 -6.90
N ASP A 202 10.89 -10.02 -6.60
CA ASP A 202 12.32 -9.89 -6.88
C ASP A 202 13.02 -9.07 -5.79
N GLY A 203 14.15 -9.56 -5.32
CA GLY A 203 14.95 -8.93 -4.27
C GLY A 203 14.61 -9.37 -2.85
N LYS A 204 15.21 -8.69 -1.89
CA LYS A 204 15.04 -8.96 -0.46
C LYS A 204 13.86 -8.18 0.10
N GLY A 205 12.94 -8.89 0.74
CA GLY A 205 11.84 -8.24 1.45
C GLY A 205 12.29 -7.65 2.78
N GLU A 206 11.86 -6.42 3.03
CA GLU A 206 12.10 -5.69 4.28
C GLU A 206 10.80 -5.45 5.06
N VAL A 207 9.67 -5.97 4.54
CA VAL A 207 8.36 -5.94 5.18
C VAL A 207 7.95 -7.35 5.59
N PHE A 208 7.41 -7.48 6.78
CA PHE A 208 7.01 -8.75 7.40
C PHE A 208 5.64 -8.61 8.02
N MET A 209 4.93 -9.73 8.18
CA MET A 209 3.68 -9.80 8.93
C MET A 209 3.56 -11.11 9.68
N LEU A 210 3.03 -11.10 10.89
CA LEU A 210 2.69 -12.31 11.63
C LEU A 210 1.61 -13.12 10.90
N ARG A 211 1.87 -14.41 10.72
CA ARG A 211 0.88 -15.33 10.14
C ARG A 211 -0.37 -15.42 11.00
N ARG A 212 -1.52 -15.51 10.35
CA ARG A 212 -2.79 -15.68 11.06
C ARG A 212 -2.82 -17.01 11.82
N GLY A 213 -3.45 -16.99 13.01
CA GLY A 213 -3.65 -18.18 13.83
C GLY A 213 -2.43 -18.67 14.62
N VAL A 214 -1.30 -17.97 14.53
CA VAL A 214 -0.09 -18.33 15.28
C VAL A 214 -0.24 -17.91 16.75
N LYS A 215 -0.03 -18.88 17.66
CA LYS A 215 0.12 -18.64 19.09
C LYS A 215 1.61 -18.59 19.40
N ALA A 216 2.19 -17.39 19.44
CA ALA A 216 3.64 -17.21 19.58
C ALA A 216 4.12 -17.20 21.04
N LYS A 217 3.23 -16.97 22.01
CA LYS A 217 3.55 -16.65 23.40
C LYS A 217 4.54 -17.62 24.07
N ASP A 218 4.37 -18.93 23.88
CA ASP A 218 5.17 -19.94 24.58
C ASP A 218 6.38 -20.43 23.76
N SER A 219 6.61 -19.87 22.59
CA SER A 219 7.61 -20.34 21.64
C SER A 219 8.71 -19.32 21.31
N LEU A 220 8.57 -18.06 21.75
CA LEU A 220 9.50 -16.98 21.45
C LEU A 220 10.18 -16.43 22.71
N PRO A 221 11.43 -15.94 22.60
CA PRO A 221 12.01 -15.05 23.60
C PRO A 221 11.07 -13.86 23.85
N LYS A 222 11.00 -13.41 25.12
CA LYS A 222 10.02 -12.39 25.55
C LYS A 222 10.12 -11.09 24.75
N ASP A 223 11.34 -10.62 24.50
CA ASP A 223 11.58 -9.39 23.71
C ASP A 223 11.07 -9.49 22.28
N ILE A 224 11.26 -10.64 21.63
CA ILE A 224 10.74 -10.91 20.28
C ILE A 224 9.20 -10.98 20.31
N PHE A 225 8.66 -11.62 21.34
CA PHE A 225 7.21 -11.69 21.49
C PHE A 225 6.60 -10.29 21.68
N ASP A 226 7.17 -9.47 22.57
CA ASP A 226 6.71 -8.11 22.83
C ASP A 226 6.79 -7.24 21.56
N ALA A 227 7.86 -7.39 20.77
CA ALA A 227 7.98 -6.71 19.47
C ALA A 227 6.87 -7.14 18.48
N MET A 228 6.50 -8.42 18.46
CA MET A 228 5.40 -8.90 17.61
C MET A 228 4.03 -8.42 18.07
N GLU A 229 3.79 -8.31 19.38
CA GLU A 229 2.56 -7.71 19.91
C GLU A 229 2.47 -6.21 19.56
N ALA A 230 3.62 -5.49 19.55
CA ALA A 230 3.68 -4.08 19.17
C ALA A 230 3.29 -3.83 17.69
N SER A 231 3.36 -4.84 16.82
CA SER A 231 2.88 -4.73 15.44
C SER A 231 1.36 -4.74 15.31
N GLU A 232 0.62 -5.05 16.38
CA GLU A 232 -0.85 -5.22 16.37
C GLU A 232 -1.33 -6.20 15.27
N ARG A 233 -0.45 -7.13 14.84
CA ARG A 233 -0.63 -8.07 13.73
C ARG A 233 -0.71 -7.42 12.35
N LEU A 234 -0.39 -6.15 12.24
CA LEU A 234 -0.22 -5.43 10.99
C LEU A 234 1.19 -5.65 10.42
N PRO A 235 1.41 -5.40 9.13
CA PRO A 235 2.75 -5.43 8.54
C PRO A 235 3.71 -4.45 9.21
N PHE A 236 4.96 -4.86 9.37
CA PHE A 236 6.04 -4.07 9.97
C PHE A 236 7.32 -4.20 9.15
N ALA A 237 8.17 -3.19 9.20
CA ALA A 237 9.46 -3.20 8.54
C ALA A 237 10.59 -3.71 9.45
N ARG A 238 11.73 -4.07 8.84
CA ARG A 238 12.97 -4.31 9.58
C ARG A 238 13.32 -3.15 10.50
N ARG A 239 13.18 -1.89 10.04
CA ARG A 239 13.46 -0.69 10.83
C ARG A 239 12.55 -0.55 12.06
N ASP A 240 11.31 -1.04 12.01
CA ASP A 240 10.43 -1.08 13.18
C ASP A 240 10.94 -2.09 14.20
N MET A 241 11.36 -3.28 13.74
CA MET A 241 11.96 -4.28 14.61
C MET A 241 13.27 -3.79 15.26
N VAL A 242 14.10 -3.07 14.52
CA VAL A 242 15.31 -2.45 15.08
C VAL A 242 14.93 -1.47 16.20
N ARG A 243 13.90 -0.66 15.98
CA ARG A 243 13.38 0.26 17.02
C ARG A 243 12.85 -0.46 18.25
N TRP A 244 12.14 -1.59 18.07
CA TRP A 244 11.58 -2.37 19.19
C TRP A 244 12.63 -3.19 19.95
N LEU A 245 13.62 -3.75 19.23
CA LEU A 245 14.65 -4.64 19.78
C LEU A 245 15.97 -3.93 20.14
N GLY A 246 16.10 -2.66 19.74
CA GLY A 246 17.23 -1.79 20.10
C GLY A 246 18.45 -1.88 19.19
N THR A 247 18.69 -3.00 18.48
CA THR A 247 19.84 -3.18 17.59
C THR A 247 19.52 -3.96 16.32
N ASP A 248 20.25 -3.70 15.24
CA ASP A 248 20.12 -4.43 13.97
C ASP A 248 20.52 -5.91 14.14
N MET A 249 21.55 -6.19 14.94
CA MET A 249 21.98 -7.57 15.22
C MET A 249 20.85 -8.37 15.90
N ARG A 250 20.17 -7.80 16.88
CA ARG A 250 19.04 -8.47 17.55
C ARG A 250 17.84 -8.64 16.62
N CYS A 251 17.61 -7.67 15.75
CA CYS A 251 16.59 -7.77 14.70
C CYS A 251 16.86 -8.94 13.75
N GLU A 252 18.08 -9.09 13.26
CA GLU A 252 18.49 -10.22 12.40
C GLU A 252 18.28 -11.58 13.09
N GLU A 253 18.66 -11.71 14.36
CA GLU A 253 18.41 -12.92 15.14
C GLU A 253 16.90 -13.20 15.26
N ALA A 254 16.11 -12.19 15.57
CA ALA A 254 14.67 -12.30 15.69
C ALA A 254 14.02 -12.76 14.38
N ILE A 255 14.36 -12.14 13.25
CA ILE A 255 13.86 -12.52 11.92
C ILE A 255 14.21 -13.98 11.60
N LYS A 256 15.45 -14.41 11.87
CA LYS A 256 15.86 -15.83 11.69
C LYS A 256 15.03 -16.80 12.52
N VAL A 257 14.78 -16.46 13.79
CA VAL A 257 13.94 -17.27 14.69
C VAL A 257 12.49 -17.34 14.16
N LEU A 258 11.93 -16.21 13.78
CA LEU A 258 10.56 -16.11 13.28
C LEU A 258 10.36 -16.88 11.97
N HIS A 259 11.32 -16.77 11.03
CA HIS A 259 11.31 -17.55 9.78
C HIS A 259 11.46 -19.06 10.03
N LYS A 260 12.45 -19.46 10.86
CA LYS A 260 12.66 -20.89 11.21
C LYS A 260 11.40 -21.52 11.82
N LYS A 261 10.67 -20.75 12.62
CA LYS A 261 9.41 -21.19 13.24
C LYS A 261 8.19 -21.01 12.32
N LYS A 262 8.35 -20.47 11.11
CA LYS A 262 7.26 -20.17 10.15
C LYS A 262 6.16 -19.28 10.75
N LEU A 263 6.54 -18.29 11.54
CA LEU A 263 5.63 -17.38 12.25
C LEU A 263 5.33 -16.10 11.47
N ILE A 264 6.19 -15.72 10.52
CA ILE A 264 6.04 -14.53 9.69
C ILE A 264 5.99 -14.88 8.21
N ASP A 265 5.25 -14.08 7.46
CA ASP A 265 5.35 -13.93 6.03
C ASP A 265 6.28 -12.76 5.71
N ASN A 266 6.98 -12.84 4.59
CA ASN A 266 7.86 -11.81 4.06
C ASN A 266 7.28 -11.29 2.76
N TYR A 267 7.37 -9.99 2.52
CA TYR A 267 6.84 -9.28 1.35
C TYR A 267 7.98 -8.65 0.56
N PRO A 268 8.58 -9.39 -0.39
CA PRO A 268 9.60 -8.85 -1.28
C PRO A 268 9.02 -7.78 -2.22
N PRO A 269 9.88 -6.92 -2.82
CA PRO A 269 9.45 -6.04 -3.89
C PRO A 269 8.79 -6.80 -5.03
N LEU A 270 7.74 -6.21 -5.58
CA LEU A 270 6.97 -6.74 -6.70
C LEU A 270 7.40 -6.02 -7.98
N CYS A 271 8.07 -6.73 -8.88
CA CYS A 271 8.80 -6.13 -9.99
C CYS A 271 8.30 -6.63 -11.35
N GLU A 272 8.26 -5.75 -12.31
CA GLU A 272 8.30 -6.09 -13.74
C GLU A 272 9.76 -6.07 -14.23
N LYS A 273 9.99 -6.22 -15.50
CA LYS A 273 11.36 -6.21 -16.06
C LYS A 273 12.02 -4.85 -15.89
N PRO A 274 13.33 -4.80 -15.61
CA PRO A 274 14.09 -3.55 -15.63
C PRO A 274 13.89 -2.77 -16.94
N GLY A 275 13.75 -1.45 -16.81
CA GLY A 275 13.46 -0.54 -17.94
C GLY A 275 11.98 -0.25 -18.15
N VAL A 276 11.08 -1.03 -17.54
CA VAL A 276 9.65 -0.76 -17.52
C VAL A 276 9.33 0.29 -16.44
N ARG A 277 8.27 1.06 -16.65
CA ARG A 277 7.75 2.04 -15.70
C ARG A 277 6.33 1.69 -15.31
N ILE A 278 6.03 1.82 -14.03
CA ILE A 278 4.71 1.53 -13.46
C ILE A 278 4.24 2.73 -12.66
N ALA A 279 2.99 3.13 -12.85
CA ALA A 279 2.29 4.11 -12.03
C ALA A 279 1.18 3.44 -11.21
N GLN A 280 0.94 3.95 -10.00
CA GLN A 280 -0.13 3.56 -9.09
C GLN A 280 -0.76 4.83 -8.53
N PHE A 281 -2.08 4.87 -8.50
CA PHE A 281 -2.85 5.76 -7.64
C PHE A 281 -3.86 4.95 -6.88
N GLU A 282 -4.12 5.33 -5.65
CA GLU A 282 -4.95 4.54 -4.76
C GLU A 282 -5.75 5.41 -3.81
N HIS A 283 -6.94 4.93 -3.52
CA HIS A 283 -7.78 5.44 -2.44
C HIS A 283 -8.45 4.31 -1.66
N THR A 284 -8.64 4.56 -0.38
CA THR A 284 -9.61 3.80 0.43
C THR A 284 -11.00 4.37 0.27
N ILE A 285 -11.97 3.52 -0.06
CA ILE A 285 -13.36 3.87 -0.31
C ILE A 285 -14.27 3.11 0.68
N PHE A 286 -15.11 3.82 1.39
CA PHE A 286 -16.21 3.22 2.13
C PHE A 286 -17.45 3.16 1.24
N ILE A 287 -18.02 1.98 1.08
CA ILE A 287 -19.26 1.77 0.32
C ILE A 287 -20.43 1.94 1.28
N SER A 288 -21.03 3.12 1.27
CA SER A 288 -22.24 3.42 2.03
C SER A 288 -23.48 2.89 1.31
N GLU A 289 -24.64 2.92 1.96
CA GLU A 289 -25.92 2.62 1.30
C GLU A 289 -26.26 3.60 0.17
N ASN A 290 -25.71 4.82 0.23
CA ASN A 290 -25.97 5.90 -0.72
C ASN A 290 -24.86 6.05 -1.79
N GLY A 291 -23.87 5.15 -1.82
CA GLY A 291 -22.74 5.20 -2.77
C GLY A 291 -21.36 5.28 -2.10
N PRO A 292 -20.31 5.56 -2.88
CA PRO A 292 -18.95 5.57 -2.39
C PRO A 292 -18.61 6.85 -1.60
N GLU A 293 -17.84 6.70 -0.52
CA GLU A 293 -17.20 7.81 0.20
C GLU A 293 -15.69 7.58 0.19
N VAL A 294 -14.93 8.48 -0.45
CA VAL A 294 -13.47 8.38 -0.53
C VAL A 294 -12.87 8.88 0.78
N MET A 295 -12.27 7.97 1.56
CA MET A 295 -11.72 8.25 2.89
C MET A 295 -10.40 9.03 2.83
N THR A 296 -9.59 8.78 1.81
CA THR A 296 -8.20 9.26 1.70
C THR A 296 -8.02 10.43 0.72
N ARG A 297 -9.10 11.17 0.41
CA ARG A 297 -9.03 12.42 -0.37
C ARG A 297 -8.92 13.61 0.58
N LEU A 298 -8.00 14.53 0.30
CA LEU A 298 -7.95 15.81 1.01
C LEU A 298 -9.17 16.65 0.63
N PRO A 299 -9.76 17.40 1.57
CA PRO A 299 -10.74 18.42 1.23
C PRO A 299 -10.13 19.43 0.24
N GLU A 300 -10.93 19.89 -0.71
CA GLU A 300 -10.59 20.98 -1.62
C GLU A 300 -10.41 22.29 -0.87
#